data_c74773a4a6a87c1266673762f4a45376
#
_entry.id   c74773a4a6a87c1266673762f4a45376
#
_cell.length_a   1.000
_cell.length_b   1.000
_cell.length_c   1.000
_cell.angle_alpha   90.00
_cell.angle_beta   90.00
_cell.angle_gamma   90.00
#
_symmetry.space_group_name_H-M   'P 1'
#
loop_
_entity.id
_entity.type
_entity.pdbx_description
1 polymer ?
#
loop_
_entity_poly.entity_id
_entity_poly.type
_entity_poly.pdbx_seq_one_letter_code
_entity_poly.pdbx_strand_id
1 'polypeptide(L)'
;MALGFNTSTASGGDILPIVKWDAKSGDFIKQDRYQAGDGSWQKDEQELALPITFAMDLGAIEIGWLSFSTGAPDFQMVKAGEPIPAQPSPDHKQAFRVRIASRELGLREFSHSAKTVLRAMDALHNEYEAQAPANPGKMPVVTISGTETIKVNS
;
A
#
# COMPACT_ATOMS: atom_id res chain seq x y z
N MET A 1 12.33 -0.52 -20.72
CA MET A 1 12.43 -0.78 -20.14
C MET A 1 12.60 -1.27 -19.58
N ALA A 2 12.54 -1.16 -19.64
CA ALA A 2 12.73 -1.57 -18.98
C ALA A 2 12.47 -2.11 -18.63
N LEU A 3 12.31 -2.39 -18.80
CA LEU A 3 12.25 -2.89 -18.17
C LEU A 3 12.47 -3.11 -17.36
N GLY A 4 12.72 -3.17 -17.37
CA GLY A 4 13.09 -3.35 -16.53
C GLY A 4 13.38 -4.00 -16.07
N PHE A 5 13.59 -4.26 -16.18
CA PHE A 5 13.85 -4.88 -15.57
C PHE A 5 14.53 -5.13 -14.98
N ASN A 6 14.79 -5.11 -14.89
CA ASN A 6 15.40 -5.29 -14.24
C ASN A 6 15.70 -5.83 -13.57
N THR A 7 15.86 -6.21 -13.72
CA THR A 7 15.95 -6.60 -12.97
C THR A 7 16.48 -6.85 -12.15
N SER A 8 16.87 -6.94 -11.97
CA SER A 8 17.22 -7.08 -11.11
C SER A 8 17.52 -7.02 -10.29
N THR A 9 17.79 -6.86 -10.53
CA THR A 9 18.14 -6.84 -9.53
C THR A 9 17.76 -6.94 -8.46
N ALA A 10 17.38 -7.44 -8.55
CA ALA A 10 16.82 -7.63 -7.32
C ALA A 10 17.52 -7.20 -6.12
N SER A 11 18.24 -6.33 -6.22
CA SER A 11 18.83 -5.76 -5.03
C SER A 11 17.73 -5.17 -4.17
N GLY A 12 17.94 -5.07 -2.91
CA GLY A 12 17.02 -4.45 -2.00
C GLY A 12 16.67 -3.01 -2.36
N GLY A 13 17.41 -2.41 -3.27
CA GLY A 13 17.14 -1.05 -3.74
C GLY A 13 15.81 -0.88 -4.45
N ASP A 14 15.25 -1.96 -4.98
CA ASP A 14 13.96 -1.91 -5.66
C ASP A 14 12.78 -2.04 -4.71
N ILE A 15 13.03 -2.33 -3.45
CA ILE A 15 11.99 -2.48 -2.44
C ILE A 15 11.78 -1.13 -1.78
N LEU A 16 10.59 -0.59 -1.95
CA LEU A 16 10.22 0.67 -1.32
C LEU A 16 9.96 0.46 0.17
N PRO A 17 10.33 1.43 1.00
CA PRO A 17 9.86 1.43 2.38
C PRO A 17 8.34 1.54 2.41
N ILE A 18 7.73 1.14 3.50
CA ILE A 18 6.28 1.02 3.59
C ILE A 18 5.68 1.95 4.64
N VAL A 19 4.39 2.22 4.45
CA VAL A 19 3.50 2.68 5.50
C VAL A 19 2.49 1.57 5.70
N LYS A 20 2.21 1.21 6.94
CA LYS A 20 1.23 0.18 7.24
C LYS A 20 0.15 0.72 8.17
N TRP A 21 -1.01 0.08 8.10
CA TRP A 21 -2.14 0.37 8.97
C TRP A 21 -2.28 -0.76 9.98
N ASP A 22 -2.25 -0.39 11.26
CA ASP A 22 -2.49 -1.35 12.34
C ASP A 22 -3.94 -1.21 12.78
N ALA A 23 -4.77 -2.20 12.41
CA ALA A 23 -6.19 -2.17 12.69
C ALA A 23 -6.50 -2.30 14.19
N LYS A 24 -5.61 -2.88 14.96
CA LYS A 24 -5.82 -3.05 16.41
C LYS A 24 -5.63 -1.75 17.16
N SER A 25 -4.58 -1.02 16.84
CA SER A 25 -4.29 0.25 17.51
C SER A 25 -4.96 1.44 16.83
N GLY A 26 -5.33 1.29 15.56
CA GLY A 26 -5.88 2.39 14.78
C GLY A 26 -4.82 3.38 14.31
N ASP A 27 -3.60 2.93 14.14
CA ASP A 27 -2.47 3.79 13.81
C ASP A 27 -1.91 3.52 12.44
N PHE A 28 -1.45 4.59 11.77
CA PHE A 28 -0.58 4.47 10.61
C PHE A 28 0.86 4.49 11.06
N ILE A 29 1.67 3.59 10.50
CA ILE A 29 3.03 3.37 10.95
C ILE A 29 3.97 3.46 9.75
N LYS A 30 4.95 4.36 9.85
CA LYS A 30 6.04 4.48 8.88
C LYS A 30 7.09 3.45 9.25
N GLN A 31 7.42 2.56 8.32
CA GLN A 31 8.41 1.52 8.57
C GLN A 31 9.59 1.69 7.63
N ASP A 32 10.76 1.89 8.21
CA ASP A 32 12.01 1.92 7.50
C ASP A 32 12.83 0.69 7.88
N ARG A 33 13.75 0.31 7.00
CA ARG A 33 14.65 -0.80 7.26
C ARG A 33 16.08 -0.29 7.19
N TYR A 34 16.92 -0.76 8.09
CA TYR A 34 18.32 -0.39 8.09
C TYR A 34 19.16 -1.60 8.46
N GLN A 35 20.42 -1.56 8.08
CA GLN A 35 21.38 -2.62 8.41
C GLN A 35 22.13 -2.22 9.67
N ALA A 36 22.02 -3.08 10.69
CA ALA A 36 22.73 -2.85 11.96
C ALA A 36 24.22 -3.12 11.81
N GLY A 37 25.00 -2.74 12.81
CA GLY A 37 26.45 -2.90 12.79
C GLY A 37 26.90 -4.34 12.66
N ASP A 38 26.07 -5.32 13.04
CA ASP A 38 26.38 -6.75 12.89
C ASP A 38 25.98 -7.33 11.54
N GLY A 39 25.47 -6.48 10.62
CA GLY A 39 25.02 -6.88 9.30
C GLY A 39 23.59 -7.34 9.23
N SER A 40 22.89 -7.49 10.35
CA SER A 40 21.49 -7.89 10.34
C SER A 40 20.57 -6.74 9.92
N TRP A 41 19.43 -7.10 9.32
CA TRP A 41 18.42 -6.11 8.94
C TRP A 41 17.48 -5.86 10.10
N GLN A 42 17.25 -4.58 10.39
CA GLN A 42 16.38 -4.13 11.47
C GLN A 42 15.28 -3.27 10.90
N LYS A 43 14.19 -3.13 11.66
CA LYS A 43 13.07 -2.25 11.32
C LYS A 43 13.04 -1.09 12.27
N ASP A 44 12.80 0.09 11.71
CA ASP A 44 12.52 1.29 12.49
C ASP A 44 11.07 1.66 12.21
N GLU A 45 10.21 1.55 13.21
CA GLU A 45 8.80 1.82 13.09
C GLU A 45 8.44 3.07 13.86
N GLN A 46 7.74 3.99 13.20
CA GLN A 46 7.34 5.25 13.79
C GLN A 46 5.86 5.51 13.51
N GLU A 47 5.12 5.74 14.58
CA GLU A 47 3.72 6.09 14.49
C GLU A 47 3.57 7.47 13.86
N LEU A 48 2.62 7.59 12.92
CA LEU A 48 2.38 8.85 12.22
C LEU A 48 1.26 9.62 12.90
N ALA A 49 1.52 10.89 13.17
CA ALA A 49 0.52 11.78 13.74
C ALA A 49 -0.54 12.11 12.68
N LEU A 50 -1.78 12.19 13.09
CA LEU A 50 -2.88 12.62 12.23
C LEU A 50 -3.25 14.07 12.55
N PRO A 51 -3.69 14.87 11.58
CA PRO A 51 -3.91 14.49 10.18
C PRO A 51 -2.60 14.34 9.41
N ILE A 52 -2.63 13.50 8.39
CA ILE A 52 -1.49 13.32 7.49
C ILE A 52 -1.94 13.41 6.05
N THR A 53 -1.14 14.08 5.22
CA THR A 53 -1.46 14.32 3.81
C THR A 53 -0.34 13.76 2.92
N PHE A 54 -0.73 13.06 1.87
CA PHE A 54 0.23 12.52 0.91
C PHE A 54 -0.41 12.40 -0.46
N ALA A 55 0.43 12.37 -1.49
CA ALA A 55 -0.02 12.01 -2.83
C ALA A 55 -0.18 10.51 -2.90
N MET A 56 -1.22 10.03 -3.57
CA MET A 56 -1.49 8.60 -3.73
C MET A 56 -1.69 8.30 -5.21
N ASP A 57 -0.91 7.38 -5.74
CA ASP A 57 -0.94 7.06 -7.17
C ASP A 57 -2.10 6.12 -7.48
N LEU A 58 -3.31 6.64 -7.36
CA LEU A 58 -4.52 5.86 -7.59
C LEU A 58 -4.68 5.41 -9.04
N GLY A 59 -4.07 6.14 -9.98
CA GLY A 59 -4.12 5.74 -11.38
C GLY A 59 -3.31 4.48 -11.67
N ALA A 60 -2.39 4.13 -10.80
CA ALA A 60 -1.55 2.95 -10.94
C ALA A 60 -1.74 1.94 -9.79
N ILE A 61 -2.84 2.05 -9.05
CA ILE A 61 -3.12 1.11 -7.96
C ILE A 61 -3.22 -0.32 -8.50
N GLU A 62 -2.66 -1.25 -7.76
CA GLU A 62 -2.73 -2.67 -8.08
C GLU A 62 -3.69 -3.38 -7.13
N ILE A 63 -4.39 -4.36 -7.64
CA ILE A 63 -5.35 -5.17 -6.89
C ILE A 63 -5.08 -6.64 -7.18
N GLY A 64 -5.45 -7.50 -6.26
CA GLY A 64 -5.24 -8.93 -6.45
C GLY A 64 -5.23 -9.69 -5.13
N TRP A 65 -4.21 -10.51 -4.96
CA TRP A 65 -4.11 -11.46 -3.86
C TRP A 65 -2.80 -11.32 -3.11
N LEU A 66 -2.87 -11.48 -1.80
CA LEU A 66 -1.71 -11.38 -0.92
C LEU A 66 -1.73 -12.50 0.10
N SER A 67 -0.58 -13.16 0.27
CA SER A 67 -0.38 -14.17 1.30
C SER A 67 0.93 -13.92 2.03
N PHE A 68 0.93 -14.19 3.32
CA PHE A 68 2.13 -14.19 4.15
C PHE A 68 2.51 -15.60 4.63
N SER A 69 1.90 -16.63 4.05
CA SER A 69 2.06 -18.01 4.55
C SER A 69 3.50 -18.53 4.48
N THR A 70 4.33 -17.96 3.61
CA THR A 70 5.74 -18.36 3.48
C THR A 70 6.68 -17.45 4.28
N GLY A 71 6.14 -16.56 5.09
CA GLY A 71 6.95 -15.62 5.87
C GLY A 71 7.29 -14.33 5.16
N ALA A 72 7.28 -14.31 3.84
CA ALA A 72 7.46 -13.13 3.02
C ALA A 72 6.15 -12.83 2.29
N PRO A 73 5.85 -11.55 1.99
CA PRO A 73 4.64 -11.25 1.25
C PRO A 73 4.69 -11.80 -0.18
N ASP A 74 3.64 -12.51 -0.56
CA ASP A 74 3.45 -13.01 -1.92
C ASP A 74 2.29 -12.25 -2.55
N PHE A 75 2.60 -11.33 -3.46
CA PHE A 75 1.63 -10.51 -4.16
C PHE A 75 1.36 -11.08 -5.55
N GLN A 76 0.09 -11.36 -5.85
CA GLN A 76 -0.35 -11.74 -7.19
C GLN A 76 -1.29 -10.63 -7.66
N MET A 77 -0.72 -9.60 -8.27
CA MET A 77 -1.42 -8.34 -8.52
C MET A 77 -1.58 -8.04 -10.02
N VAL A 78 -2.63 -7.30 -10.33
CA VAL A 78 -2.86 -6.71 -11.64
C VAL A 78 -3.23 -5.24 -11.43
N LYS A 79 -3.16 -4.46 -12.50
CA LYS A 79 -3.61 -3.06 -12.42
C LYS A 79 -5.13 -3.00 -12.27
N ALA A 80 -5.61 -1.98 -11.59
CA ALA A 80 -7.05 -1.77 -11.47
C ALA A 80 -7.69 -1.67 -12.85
N GLY A 81 -8.80 -2.35 -13.04
CA GLY A 81 -9.48 -2.43 -14.32
C GLY A 81 -9.15 -3.68 -15.11
N GLU A 82 -8.09 -4.39 -14.77
CA GLU A 82 -7.75 -5.67 -15.38
C GLU A 82 -8.45 -6.81 -14.64
N PRO A 83 -8.74 -7.93 -15.30
CA PRO A 83 -9.35 -9.06 -14.62
C PRO A 83 -8.47 -9.59 -13.49
N ILE A 84 -9.06 -9.75 -12.31
CA ILE A 84 -8.35 -10.31 -11.16
C ILE A 84 -8.18 -11.81 -11.39
N PRO A 85 -6.97 -12.37 -11.24
CA PRO A 85 -6.77 -13.81 -11.40
C PRO A 85 -7.49 -14.59 -10.31
N ALA A 86 -7.65 -15.89 -10.53
CA ALA A 86 -8.24 -16.77 -9.54
C ALA A 86 -7.38 -16.80 -8.28
N GLN A 87 -7.99 -17.02 -7.14
CA GLN A 87 -7.29 -17.11 -5.86
C GLN A 87 -6.21 -18.20 -5.93
N PRO A 88 -4.93 -17.85 -5.74
CA PRO A 88 -3.84 -18.82 -5.88
C PRO A 88 -3.85 -19.91 -4.82
N SER A 89 -4.29 -19.61 -3.61
CA SER A 89 -4.39 -20.58 -2.52
C SER A 89 -5.39 -20.08 -1.47
N PRO A 90 -5.86 -20.96 -0.57
CA PRO A 90 -6.75 -20.52 0.52
C PRO A 90 -6.14 -19.48 1.45
N ASP A 91 -4.81 -19.40 1.49
CA ASP A 91 -4.11 -18.42 2.33
C ASP A 91 -4.05 -17.03 1.71
N HIS A 92 -4.31 -16.93 0.43
CA HIS A 92 -4.32 -15.64 -0.26
C HIS A 92 -5.63 -14.90 0.01
N LYS A 93 -5.50 -13.62 0.35
CA LYS A 93 -6.64 -12.74 0.58
C LYS A 93 -6.62 -11.60 -0.42
N GLN A 94 -7.80 -11.07 -0.75
CA GLN A 94 -7.87 -9.90 -1.62
C GLN A 94 -7.11 -8.74 -0.98
N ALA A 95 -6.38 -8.02 -1.79
CA ALA A 95 -5.54 -6.92 -1.33
C ALA A 95 -5.35 -5.87 -2.41
N PHE A 96 -4.87 -4.71 -2.00
CA PHE A 96 -4.40 -3.69 -2.92
C PHE A 96 -2.96 -3.33 -2.57
N ARG A 97 -2.30 -2.67 -3.50
CA ARG A 97 -0.97 -2.12 -3.32
C ARG A 97 -0.89 -0.82 -4.09
N VAL A 98 -0.45 0.26 -3.44
CA VAL A 98 -0.40 1.58 -4.04
C VAL A 98 0.80 2.36 -3.53
N ARG A 99 1.37 3.20 -4.38
CA ARG A 99 2.47 4.09 -3.97
C ARG A 99 1.93 5.39 -3.44
N ILE A 100 2.55 5.86 -2.38
CA ILE A 100 2.24 7.15 -1.76
C ILE A 100 3.54 7.94 -1.58
N ALA A 101 3.41 9.26 -1.56
CA ALA A 101 4.57 10.13 -1.40
C ALA A 101 4.21 11.45 -0.75
N SER A 102 5.11 11.95 0.09
CA SER A 102 5.05 13.29 0.64
C SER A 102 6.46 13.71 1.02
N ARG A 103 6.64 14.99 1.33
CA ARG A 103 7.94 15.46 1.82
C ARG A 103 8.36 14.73 3.09
N GLU A 104 7.41 14.53 3.98
CA GLU A 104 7.66 13.89 5.28
C GLU A 104 7.97 12.40 5.12
N LEU A 105 7.21 11.71 4.25
CA LEU A 105 7.29 10.27 4.13
C LEU A 105 8.29 9.78 3.08
N GLY A 106 8.60 10.62 2.08
CA GLY A 106 9.28 10.15 0.88
C GLY A 106 8.35 9.26 0.06
N LEU A 107 8.90 8.49 -0.86
CA LEU A 107 8.13 7.55 -1.67
C LEU A 107 8.01 6.23 -0.90
N ARG A 108 6.78 5.78 -0.70
CA ARG A 108 6.50 4.56 0.06
C ARG A 108 5.40 3.75 -0.60
N GLU A 109 5.27 2.51 -0.16
CA GLU A 109 4.22 1.62 -0.59
C GLU A 109 3.24 1.40 0.55
N PHE A 110 1.95 1.39 0.22
CA PHE A 110 0.89 1.08 1.17
C PHE A 110 0.05 -0.06 0.60
N SER A 111 -0.14 -1.09 1.39
CA SER A 111 -0.94 -2.26 1.00
C SER A 111 -1.72 -2.77 2.21
N HIS A 112 -2.83 -3.42 1.95
CA HIS A 112 -3.65 -4.02 3.00
C HIS A 112 -4.62 -5.04 2.41
N SER A 113 -5.12 -5.93 3.26
CA SER A 113 -6.08 -6.97 2.86
C SER A 113 -7.34 -6.98 3.72
N ALA A 114 -7.46 -6.15 4.74
CA ALA A 114 -8.67 -6.10 5.57
C ALA A 114 -9.83 -5.51 4.79
N LYS A 115 -11.01 -6.13 4.91
CA LYS A 115 -12.20 -5.72 4.15
C LYS A 115 -12.59 -4.26 4.38
N THR A 116 -12.47 -3.77 5.60
CA THR A 116 -12.80 -2.37 5.91
C THR A 116 -11.88 -1.41 5.17
N VAL A 117 -10.60 -1.74 5.06
CA VAL A 117 -9.63 -0.92 4.33
C VAL A 117 -9.88 -1.03 2.83
N LEU A 118 -10.18 -2.23 2.32
CA LEU A 118 -10.52 -2.41 0.90
C LEU A 118 -11.74 -1.59 0.50
N ARG A 119 -12.76 -1.54 1.35
CA ARG A 119 -13.95 -0.72 1.10
C ARG A 119 -13.63 0.76 1.06
N ALA A 120 -12.79 1.22 1.98
CA ALA A 120 -12.36 2.61 2.01
C ALA A 120 -11.58 2.96 0.75
N MET A 121 -10.70 2.08 0.29
CA MET A 121 -9.92 2.28 -0.92
C MET A 121 -10.81 2.27 -2.17
N ASP A 122 -11.82 1.40 -2.20
CA ASP A 122 -12.76 1.35 -3.30
C ASP A 122 -13.53 2.67 -3.43
N ALA A 123 -14.03 3.19 -2.31
CA ALA A 123 -14.73 4.47 -2.29
C ALA A 123 -13.81 5.61 -2.72
N LEU A 124 -12.57 5.61 -2.25
CA LEU A 124 -11.59 6.63 -2.61
C LEU A 124 -11.26 6.57 -4.10
N HIS A 125 -11.08 5.37 -4.65
CA HIS A 125 -10.80 5.20 -6.08
C HIS A 125 -11.97 5.66 -6.94
N ASN A 126 -13.21 5.37 -6.52
CA ASN A 126 -14.39 5.84 -7.23
C ASN A 126 -14.45 7.36 -7.27
N GLU A 127 -14.13 8.01 -6.16
CA GLU A 127 -14.08 9.47 -6.10
C GLU A 127 -12.98 10.02 -7.02
N TYR A 128 -11.83 9.38 -7.02
CA TYR A 128 -10.73 9.74 -7.92
C TYR A 128 -11.18 9.65 -9.39
N GLU A 129 -11.84 8.56 -9.77
CA GLU A 129 -12.27 8.37 -11.15
C GLU A 129 -13.32 9.42 -11.56
N ALA A 130 -14.17 9.82 -10.62
CA ALA A 130 -15.16 10.87 -10.89
C ALA A 130 -14.51 12.23 -11.14
N GLN A 131 -13.38 12.52 -10.50
CA GLN A 131 -12.72 13.81 -10.60
C GLN A 131 -11.58 13.85 -11.63
N ALA A 132 -11.05 12.70 -12.03
CA ALA A 132 -9.90 12.64 -12.93
C ALA A 132 -10.10 13.37 -14.26
N PRO A 133 -11.28 13.29 -14.92
CA PRO A 133 -11.47 14.00 -16.18
C PRO A 133 -11.34 15.52 -16.07
N ALA A 134 -11.65 16.09 -14.91
CA ALA A 134 -11.52 17.52 -14.66
C ALA A 134 -10.10 17.91 -14.24
N ASN A 135 -9.25 16.93 -13.95
CA ASN A 135 -7.89 17.14 -13.43
C ASN A 135 -6.88 16.26 -14.18
N PRO A 136 -6.79 16.37 -15.51
CA PRO A 136 -5.93 15.46 -16.28
C PRO A 136 -4.47 15.59 -15.87
N GLY A 137 -3.80 14.44 -15.74
CA GLY A 137 -2.39 14.38 -15.43
C GLY A 137 -2.01 14.75 -13.99
N LYS A 138 -3.00 14.98 -13.12
CA LYS A 138 -2.73 15.34 -11.73
C LYS A 138 -2.81 14.14 -10.81
N MET A 139 -1.88 14.08 -9.86
CA MET A 139 -1.86 13.06 -8.83
C MET A 139 -2.83 13.44 -7.72
N PRO A 140 -3.72 12.55 -7.29
CA PRO A 140 -4.61 12.84 -6.18
C PRO A 140 -3.85 12.99 -4.87
N VAL A 141 -4.29 13.93 -4.04
CA VAL A 141 -3.74 14.16 -2.71
C VAL A 141 -4.80 13.74 -1.70
N VAL A 142 -4.38 12.90 -0.76
CA VAL A 142 -5.27 12.30 0.23
C VAL A 142 -4.86 12.79 1.61
N THR A 143 -5.84 13.20 2.40
CA THR A 143 -5.63 13.58 3.79
C THR A 143 -6.37 12.61 4.69
N ILE A 144 -5.66 12.00 5.62
CA ILE A 144 -6.27 11.18 6.66
C ILE A 144 -6.37 12.04 7.90
N SER A 145 -7.59 12.43 8.25
CA SER A 145 -7.83 13.34 9.37
C SER A 145 -8.04 12.61 10.69
N GLY A 146 -8.45 11.36 10.64
CA GLY A 146 -8.67 10.58 11.85
C GLY A 146 -9.08 9.16 11.51
N THR A 147 -9.20 8.36 12.55
CA THR A 147 -9.64 6.97 12.44
C THR A 147 -10.69 6.71 13.49
N GLU A 148 -11.52 5.71 13.25
CA GLU A 148 -12.55 5.33 14.21
C GLU A 148 -12.63 3.82 14.30
N THR A 149 -13.09 3.35 15.45
CA THR A 149 -13.28 1.92 15.68
C THR A 149 -14.65 1.52 15.14
N ILE A 150 -14.65 0.52 14.26
CA ILE A 150 -15.88 -0.03 13.70
C ILE A 150 -16.05 -1.45 14.21
N LYS A 151 -17.24 -1.73 14.74
CA LYS A 151 -17.56 -3.09 15.13
C LYS A 151 -17.96 -3.85 13.88
N VAL A 152 -17.21 -4.91 13.57
CA VAL A 152 -17.53 -5.76 12.43
C VAL A 152 -18.12 -7.06 12.96
N ASN A 153 -19.38 -7.32 12.62
CA ASN A 153 -20.03 -8.57 12.97
C ASN A 153 -19.61 -9.62 11.94
N SER A 154 -19.09 -10.70 12.44
CA SER A 154 -18.71 -11.82 11.60
C SER A 154 -19.89 -12.74 11.38
#